data_fbdd59c498d443b9a069f8b501392d26
#
_entry.id   fbdd59c498d443b9a069f8b501392d26
#
_cell.length_a   1.000
_cell.length_b   1.000
_cell.length_c   1.000
_cell.angle_alpha   90.00
_cell.angle_beta   90.00
_cell.angle_gamma   90.00
#
_symmetry.space_group_name_H-M   'P 1'
#
loop_
_entity.id
_entity.type
_entity.pdbx_description
1 polymer ?
#
loop_
_entity_poly.entity_id
_entity_poly.type
_entity_poly.pdbx_seq_one_letter_code
_entity_poly.pdbx_strand_id
1 'polypeptide(L)'
;MFGGVNVYAAIEFSGASDLYFFLFFMLLKTLREEVLEANLELVRRGLVLYTFGNVSGMDRGEALVAIKPSGVPYADLTPAHIVVSDLAGTIVDGALRPSSDLATHLELYKHFSNIGGVAHTHSEFATAWAQAETPIPCFGTTHADYFQGPVPVTERLSEAEIAGDYELETGAAICRTFAKLDPNSIPAVLVAGHAPFCWGASAAAAAHNAVILEYVARMACHTLAINTESRPLARELHDKHFLRKHGRNAYYGQVKSQ
;
A
#
# COMPACT_ATOMS: atom_id res chain seq x y z
N MET A 1 21.84 32.35 -3.60
CA MET A 1 20.94 32.98 -2.62
C MET A 1 19.52 32.80 -3.15
N PHE A 2 18.84 31.76 -2.72
CA PHE A 2 17.39 31.61 -2.93
C PHE A 2 16.76 31.54 -1.56
N GLY A 3 16.01 32.60 -1.22
CA GLY A 3 15.33 32.72 0.05
C GLY A 3 14.16 31.75 0.14
N GLY A 4 14.16 30.91 1.18
CA GLY A 4 13.02 30.09 1.54
C GLY A 4 11.85 30.98 1.92
N VAL A 5 10.75 30.84 1.21
CA VAL A 5 9.47 31.47 1.57
C VAL A 5 8.91 30.66 2.76
N ASN A 6 8.96 31.27 3.94
CA ASN A 6 8.34 30.76 5.15
C ASN A 6 6.83 30.99 5.04
N VAL A 7 6.04 29.94 4.71
CA VAL A 7 4.58 30.02 4.46
C VAL A 7 3.77 30.11 5.77
N TYR A 8 4.41 30.17 6.91
CA TYR A 8 3.71 30.50 8.16
C TYR A 8 3.56 32.02 8.27
N ALA A 9 2.61 32.58 7.48
CA ALA A 9 2.12 33.92 7.77
C ALA A 9 1.55 33.92 9.20
N ALA A 10 2.11 34.73 10.06
CA ALA A 10 1.59 34.94 11.41
C ALA A 10 0.13 35.46 11.27
N ILE A 11 -0.85 34.59 11.53
CA ILE A 11 -2.24 34.96 11.64
C ILE A 11 -2.39 35.62 12.99
N GLU A 12 -2.57 36.94 13.02
CA GLU A 12 -2.93 37.67 14.24
C GLU A 12 -4.34 37.27 14.67
N PHE A 13 -4.46 36.57 15.79
CA PHE A 13 -5.73 36.13 16.36
C PHE A 13 -6.40 37.28 17.08
N SER A 14 -7.60 37.67 16.64
CA SER A 14 -8.35 38.82 17.20
C SER A 14 -9.31 38.44 18.32
N GLY A 15 -9.36 37.15 18.74
CA GLY A 15 -10.24 36.72 19.83
C GLY A 15 -10.12 35.25 20.23
N ALA A 16 -10.63 34.93 21.43
CA ALA A 16 -10.64 33.56 21.98
C ALA A 16 -11.42 32.56 21.11
N SER A 17 -12.39 33.00 20.31
CA SER A 17 -13.16 32.20 19.37
C SER A 17 -12.30 31.64 18.21
N ASP A 18 -11.32 32.41 17.75
CA ASP A 18 -10.44 32.02 16.64
C ASP A 18 -9.41 30.96 17.09
N LEU A 19 -8.99 31.07 18.37
CA LEU A 19 -8.09 30.08 18.99
C LEU A 19 -8.82 28.72 19.17
N TYR A 20 -10.12 28.70 19.50
CA TYR A 20 -10.93 27.49 19.60
C TYR A 20 -11.18 26.85 18.23
N PHE A 21 -11.33 27.64 17.17
CA PHE A 21 -11.51 27.14 15.81
C PHE A 21 -10.23 26.46 15.28
N PHE A 22 -9.04 27.01 15.60
CA PHE A 22 -7.75 26.43 15.20
C PHE A 22 -7.38 25.16 15.98
N LEU A 23 -7.85 25.02 17.23
CA LEU A 23 -7.62 23.82 18.07
C LEU A 23 -8.39 22.58 17.61
N PHE A 24 -9.34 22.70 16.65
CA PHE A 24 -10.11 21.60 16.09
C PHE A 24 -9.77 21.25 14.64
N PHE A 25 -8.79 21.91 14.01
CA PHE A 25 -8.43 21.62 12.63
C PHE A 25 -7.40 20.49 12.57
N MET A 26 -7.89 19.28 12.35
CA MET A 26 -7.04 18.12 12.09
C MET A 26 -6.50 18.21 10.66
N LEU A 27 -5.16 18.29 10.50
CA LEU A 27 -4.52 18.29 9.17
C LEU A 27 -4.91 17.02 8.40
N LEU A 28 -5.32 17.15 7.14
CA LEU A 28 -5.74 16.06 6.27
C LEU A 28 -6.82 15.15 6.90
N LYS A 29 -7.81 15.72 7.58
CA LYS A 29 -8.85 14.96 8.29
C LYS A 29 -9.46 13.84 7.43
N THR A 30 -9.89 14.16 6.21
CA THR A 30 -10.51 13.17 5.31
C THR A 30 -9.54 12.03 4.96
N LEU A 31 -8.29 12.34 4.63
CA LEU A 31 -7.28 11.32 4.34
C LEU A 31 -7.00 10.43 5.56
N ARG A 32 -6.94 11.00 6.78
CA ARG A 32 -6.77 10.22 8.01
C ARG A 32 -7.94 9.27 8.26
N GLU A 33 -9.16 9.71 8.00
CA GLU A 33 -10.38 8.89 8.09
C GLU A 33 -10.34 7.74 7.07
N GLU A 34 -9.95 8.02 5.82
CA GLU A 34 -9.78 7.01 4.77
C GLU A 34 -8.67 6.00 5.11
N VAL A 35 -7.53 6.45 5.62
CA VAL A 35 -6.42 5.60 6.05
C VAL A 35 -6.83 4.73 7.22
N LEU A 36 -7.52 5.28 8.22
CA LEU A 36 -8.07 4.51 9.35
C LEU A 36 -9.00 3.41 8.84
N GLU A 37 -9.97 3.75 7.99
CA GLU A 37 -10.96 2.80 7.48
C GLU A 37 -10.28 1.68 6.67
N ALA A 38 -9.28 2.01 5.84
CA ALA A 38 -8.49 1.03 5.10
C ALA A 38 -7.71 0.08 6.02
N ASN A 39 -7.14 0.58 7.11
CA ASN A 39 -6.50 -0.23 8.15
C ASN A 39 -7.50 -1.17 8.85
N LEU A 40 -8.69 -0.68 9.19
CA LEU A 40 -9.76 -1.50 9.78
C LEU A 40 -10.31 -2.54 8.80
N GLU A 41 -10.29 -2.27 7.50
CA GLU A 41 -10.67 -3.26 6.48
C GLU A 41 -9.71 -4.47 6.49
N LEU A 42 -8.39 -4.27 6.67
CA LEU A 42 -7.45 -5.39 6.82
C LEU A 42 -7.83 -6.30 8.00
N VAL A 43 -8.27 -5.71 9.13
CA VAL A 43 -8.75 -6.48 10.30
C VAL A 43 -10.02 -7.26 9.95
N ARG A 44 -11.02 -6.60 9.36
CA ARG A 44 -12.30 -7.24 8.97
C ARG A 44 -12.10 -8.41 8.02
N ARG A 45 -11.05 -8.36 7.18
CA ARG A 45 -10.69 -9.43 6.23
C ARG A 45 -9.73 -10.47 6.80
N GLY A 46 -9.28 -10.32 8.05
CA GLY A 46 -8.39 -11.28 8.70
C GLY A 46 -6.96 -11.28 8.13
N LEU A 47 -6.49 -10.17 7.56
CA LEU A 47 -5.17 -10.05 6.97
C LEU A 47 -4.09 -9.65 7.97
N VAL A 48 -4.48 -9.22 9.15
CA VAL A 48 -3.57 -8.71 10.18
C VAL A 48 -3.88 -9.34 11.54
N LEU A 49 -2.83 -9.54 12.33
CA LEU A 49 -2.90 -10.01 13.70
C LEU A 49 -2.29 -8.95 14.62
N TYR A 50 -2.91 -8.72 15.80
CA TYR A 50 -2.46 -7.76 16.80
C TYR A 50 -2.24 -6.37 16.21
N THR A 51 -0.97 -5.92 16.10
CA THR A 51 -0.57 -4.61 15.57
C THR A 51 0.16 -4.70 14.24
N PHE A 52 0.31 -5.93 13.70
CA PHE A 52 1.03 -6.18 12.45
C PHE A 52 0.33 -5.53 11.26
N GLY A 53 1.14 -5.14 10.27
CA GLY A 53 0.63 -4.52 9.07
C GLY A 53 0.17 -3.07 9.26
N ASN A 54 -0.04 -2.41 8.15
CA ASN A 54 -0.47 -1.01 8.11
C ASN A 54 -0.93 -0.63 6.71
N VAL A 55 -1.67 0.47 6.63
CA VAL A 55 -2.01 1.16 5.38
C VAL A 55 -1.63 2.63 5.54
N SER A 56 -1.12 3.21 4.47
CA SER A 56 -0.96 4.65 4.32
C SER A 56 -1.76 5.19 3.13
N GLY A 57 -1.98 6.50 3.12
CA GLY A 57 -2.55 7.23 2.01
C GLY A 57 -1.74 8.50 1.75
N MET A 58 -1.71 8.96 0.50
CA MET A 58 -0.97 10.15 0.08
C MET A 58 -1.90 11.19 -0.51
N ASP A 59 -1.79 12.41 0.00
CA ASP A 59 -2.26 13.62 -0.68
C ASP A 59 -1.15 14.12 -1.60
N ARG A 60 -1.34 13.97 -2.91
CA ARG A 60 -0.33 14.38 -3.90
C ARG A 60 -0.28 15.89 -4.11
N GLY A 61 -1.36 16.61 -3.83
CA GLY A 61 -1.41 18.07 -3.93
C GLY A 61 -0.56 18.74 -2.86
N GLU A 62 -0.64 18.23 -1.63
CA GLU A 62 0.13 18.73 -0.49
C GLU A 62 1.48 18.01 -0.32
N ALA A 63 1.72 16.92 -1.09
CA ALA A 63 2.88 16.03 -0.95
C ALA A 63 3.05 15.47 0.47
N LEU A 64 1.94 15.12 1.12
CA LEU A 64 1.87 14.60 2.48
C LEU A 64 1.34 13.17 2.50
N VAL A 65 1.84 12.37 3.44
CA VAL A 65 1.48 10.97 3.64
C VAL A 65 0.91 10.78 5.04
N ALA A 66 -0.28 10.19 5.11
CA ALA A 66 -0.90 9.76 6.37
C ALA A 66 -0.70 8.25 6.55
N ILE A 67 -0.23 7.81 7.73
CA ILE A 67 0.09 6.40 8.01
C ILE A 67 -0.35 6.00 9.41
N LYS A 68 -0.69 4.70 9.58
CA LYS A 68 -0.96 4.09 10.89
C LYS A 68 0.24 4.25 11.83
N PRO A 69 0.03 4.61 13.12
CA PRO A 69 1.10 4.63 14.10
C PRO A 69 1.61 3.22 14.42
N SER A 70 2.88 3.13 14.83
CA SER A 70 3.50 1.90 15.30
C SER A 70 2.89 1.43 16.61
N GLY A 71 2.66 0.13 16.76
CA GLY A 71 2.32 -0.52 18.03
C GLY A 71 0.94 -0.19 18.64
N VAL A 72 0.09 0.60 17.97
CA VAL A 72 -1.27 0.90 18.46
C VAL A 72 -2.22 -0.22 17.99
N PRO A 73 -2.98 -0.85 18.93
CA PRO A 73 -3.97 -1.84 18.56
C PRO A 73 -5.04 -1.27 17.62
N TYR A 74 -5.50 -2.07 16.67
CA TYR A 74 -6.48 -1.61 15.70
C TYR A 74 -7.81 -1.17 16.34
N ALA A 75 -8.21 -1.81 17.45
CA ALA A 75 -9.44 -1.45 18.18
C ALA A 75 -9.39 -0.06 18.82
N ASP A 76 -8.19 0.45 19.09
CA ASP A 76 -7.96 1.73 19.74
C ASP A 76 -7.67 2.86 18.74
N LEU A 77 -7.54 2.53 17.44
CA LEU A 77 -7.22 3.52 16.41
C LEU A 77 -8.36 4.53 16.21
N THR A 78 -7.97 5.78 16.11
CA THR A 78 -8.83 6.91 15.73
C THR A 78 -8.14 7.74 14.66
N PRO A 79 -8.85 8.62 13.94
CA PRO A 79 -8.21 9.51 12.96
C PRO A 79 -7.11 10.40 13.57
N ALA A 80 -7.22 10.76 14.85
CA ALA A 80 -6.22 11.55 15.57
C ALA A 80 -4.90 10.80 15.82
N HIS A 81 -4.94 9.47 15.83
CA HIS A 81 -3.74 8.63 15.97
C HIS A 81 -2.95 8.50 14.67
N ILE A 82 -3.58 8.70 13.50
CA ILE A 82 -2.90 8.62 12.20
C ILE A 82 -1.84 9.72 12.11
N VAL A 83 -0.62 9.36 11.79
CA VAL A 83 0.53 10.27 11.72
C VAL A 83 0.68 10.80 10.30
N VAL A 84 1.02 12.07 10.14
CA VAL A 84 1.27 12.71 8.84
C VAL A 84 2.74 13.07 8.72
N SER A 85 3.35 12.67 7.60
CA SER A 85 4.73 13.03 7.25
C SER A 85 4.79 13.67 5.87
N ASP A 86 5.88 14.40 5.60
CA ASP A 86 6.27 14.76 4.24
C ASP A 86 6.96 13.58 3.53
N LEU A 87 7.32 13.76 2.26
CA LEU A 87 8.03 12.75 1.47
C LEU A 87 9.50 12.55 1.88
N ALA A 88 10.05 13.44 2.72
CA ALA A 88 11.37 13.25 3.32
C ALA A 88 11.32 12.43 4.61
N GLY A 89 10.11 12.08 5.09
CA GLY A 89 9.90 11.33 6.33
C GLY A 89 9.84 12.22 7.58
N THR A 90 9.81 13.55 7.42
CA THR A 90 9.64 14.49 8.53
C THR A 90 8.18 14.45 8.99
N ILE A 91 7.96 14.23 10.28
CA ILE A 91 6.61 14.28 10.86
C ILE A 91 6.12 15.72 10.87
N VAL A 92 5.00 15.93 10.15
CA VAL A 92 4.33 17.23 10.01
C VAL A 92 3.23 17.40 11.04
N ASP A 93 2.50 16.28 11.33
CA ASP A 93 1.43 16.29 12.33
C ASP A 93 1.21 14.88 12.91
N GLY A 94 0.91 14.82 14.21
CA GLY A 94 0.70 13.60 14.98
C GLY A 94 1.65 13.48 16.16
N ALA A 95 1.14 12.98 17.29
CA ALA A 95 1.91 12.83 18.54
C ALA A 95 2.59 11.46 18.68
N LEU A 96 2.22 10.49 17.82
CA LEU A 96 2.69 9.11 17.90
C LEU A 96 3.84 8.87 16.91
N ARG A 97 4.59 7.79 17.13
CA ARG A 97 5.57 7.32 16.13
C ARG A 97 4.83 6.69 14.95
N PRO A 98 5.21 7.01 13.70
CA PRO A 98 4.65 6.34 12.53
C PRO A 98 5.01 4.85 12.54
N SER A 99 4.36 4.04 11.70
CA SER A 99 4.82 2.68 11.40
C SER A 99 6.28 2.69 10.99
N SER A 100 7.05 1.66 11.37
CA SER A 100 8.43 1.45 10.91
C SER A 100 8.51 1.41 9.37
N ASP A 101 7.49 0.89 8.71
CA ASP A 101 7.43 0.78 7.26
C ASP A 101 7.27 2.12 6.52
N LEU A 102 7.21 3.25 7.24
CA LEU A 102 7.04 4.57 6.60
C LEU A 102 8.08 4.80 5.49
N ALA A 103 9.35 4.50 5.72
CA ALA A 103 10.40 4.71 4.73
C ALA A 103 10.15 3.89 3.44
N THR A 104 9.71 2.63 3.58
CA THR A 104 9.30 1.79 2.44
C THR A 104 8.15 2.42 1.66
N HIS A 105 7.10 2.88 2.36
CA HIS A 105 5.94 3.51 1.72
C HIS A 105 6.32 4.79 0.98
N LEU A 106 7.18 5.62 1.57
CA LEU A 106 7.67 6.86 0.96
C LEU A 106 8.45 6.58 -0.33
N GLU A 107 9.29 5.55 -0.36
CA GLU A 107 10.00 5.14 -1.58
C GLU A 107 9.03 4.75 -2.69
N LEU A 108 7.97 3.99 -2.38
CA LEU A 108 6.95 3.64 -3.36
C LEU A 108 6.20 4.88 -3.88
N TYR A 109 5.83 5.83 -3.02
CA TYR A 109 5.18 7.08 -3.44
C TYR A 109 6.05 7.97 -4.33
N LYS A 110 7.38 7.99 -4.10
CA LYS A 110 8.34 8.73 -4.93
C LYS A 110 8.50 8.10 -6.31
N HIS A 111 8.52 6.77 -6.39
CA HIS A 111 8.81 6.05 -7.63
C HIS A 111 7.57 5.73 -8.46
N PHE A 112 6.41 5.49 -7.84
CA PHE A 112 5.16 5.15 -8.52
C PHE A 112 4.20 6.35 -8.51
N SER A 113 4.23 7.15 -9.58
CA SER A 113 3.55 8.45 -9.64
C SER A 113 2.01 8.37 -9.53
N ASN A 114 1.40 7.23 -9.86
CA ASN A 114 -0.06 7.07 -9.95
C ASN A 114 -0.68 6.37 -8.73
N ILE A 115 0.10 6.05 -7.70
CA ILE A 115 -0.44 5.45 -6.50
C ILE A 115 -0.81 6.51 -5.46
N GLY A 116 -1.89 6.29 -4.73
CA GLY A 116 -2.37 7.16 -3.64
C GLY A 116 -2.50 6.41 -2.32
N GLY A 117 -2.24 5.09 -2.30
CA GLY A 117 -2.24 4.27 -1.10
C GLY A 117 -1.26 3.10 -1.20
N VAL A 118 -0.70 2.71 -0.04
CA VAL A 118 0.16 1.52 0.12
C VAL A 118 -0.31 0.74 1.34
N ALA A 119 -0.38 -0.59 1.23
CA ALA A 119 -0.72 -1.52 2.30
C ALA A 119 0.39 -2.55 2.45
N HIS A 120 0.80 -2.81 3.67
CA HIS A 120 1.69 -3.90 4.06
C HIS A 120 0.97 -4.83 5.04
N THR A 121 1.09 -6.12 4.84
CA THR A 121 0.49 -7.14 5.71
C THR A 121 1.45 -8.31 5.89
N HIS A 122 1.23 -9.08 6.95
CA HIS A 122 1.82 -10.42 7.11
C HIS A 122 0.71 -11.48 6.95
N SER A 123 -0.13 -11.33 5.94
CA SER A 123 -1.20 -12.26 5.64
C SER A 123 -0.64 -13.63 5.26
N GLU A 124 -1.29 -14.69 5.69
CA GLU A 124 -0.73 -16.04 5.81
C GLU A 124 -0.16 -16.57 4.48
N PHE A 125 -0.98 -16.58 3.44
CA PHE A 125 -0.59 -17.22 2.17
C PHE A 125 0.37 -16.36 1.35
N ALA A 126 0.14 -15.05 1.26
CA ALA A 126 1.05 -14.17 0.54
C ALA A 126 2.43 -14.12 1.23
N THR A 127 2.47 -14.13 2.57
CA THR A 127 3.72 -14.20 3.32
C THR A 127 4.42 -15.56 3.12
N ALA A 128 3.68 -16.67 3.05
CA ALA A 128 4.28 -17.98 2.75
C ALA A 128 4.97 -17.99 1.36
N TRP A 129 4.35 -17.37 0.34
CA TRP A 129 4.98 -17.20 -0.97
C TRP A 129 6.24 -16.30 -0.90
N ALA A 130 6.19 -15.21 -0.12
CA ALA A 130 7.34 -14.32 0.10
C ALA A 130 8.51 -15.07 0.78
N GLN A 131 8.23 -15.89 1.80
CA GLN A 131 9.22 -16.73 2.47
C GLN A 131 9.78 -17.83 1.56
N ALA A 132 8.96 -18.38 0.66
CA ALA A 132 9.39 -19.32 -0.36
C ALA A 132 10.17 -18.67 -1.51
N GLU A 133 10.24 -17.32 -1.53
CA GLU A 133 10.93 -16.53 -2.56
C GLU A 133 10.49 -16.87 -3.98
N THR A 134 9.23 -17.18 -4.12
CA THR A 134 8.64 -17.64 -5.37
C THR A 134 7.52 -16.70 -5.80
N PRO A 135 7.51 -16.21 -7.06
CA PRO A 135 6.39 -15.41 -7.58
C PRO A 135 5.09 -16.20 -7.53
N ILE A 136 3.96 -15.53 -7.27
CA ILE A 136 2.65 -16.19 -7.33
C ILE A 136 2.22 -16.34 -8.79
N PRO A 137 2.11 -17.56 -9.33
CA PRO A 137 1.72 -17.78 -10.72
C PRO A 137 0.25 -17.44 -10.96
N CYS A 138 -0.07 -16.89 -12.12
CA CYS A 138 -1.46 -16.68 -12.51
C CYS A 138 -2.08 -17.99 -13.02
N PHE A 139 -2.66 -18.79 -12.12
CA PHE A 139 -3.32 -20.06 -12.49
C PHE A 139 -4.76 -19.90 -12.98
N GLY A 140 -5.43 -18.80 -12.63
CA GLY A 140 -6.85 -18.66 -12.91
C GLY A 140 -7.29 -17.24 -13.20
N THR A 141 -8.52 -17.14 -13.68
CA THR A 141 -9.13 -15.88 -14.14
C THR A 141 -9.35 -14.86 -13.02
N THR A 142 -9.53 -15.30 -11.77
CA THR A 142 -9.62 -14.40 -10.61
C THR A 142 -8.31 -13.62 -10.41
N HIS A 143 -7.16 -14.29 -10.57
CA HIS A 143 -5.85 -13.62 -10.54
C HIS A 143 -5.72 -12.65 -11.73
N ALA A 144 -6.02 -13.13 -12.95
CA ALA A 144 -5.95 -12.34 -14.17
C ALA A 144 -6.86 -11.10 -14.18
N ASP A 145 -7.95 -11.10 -13.42
CA ASP A 145 -8.83 -9.93 -13.28
C ASP A 145 -8.19 -8.75 -12.51
N TYR A 146 -7.08 -8.97 -11.80
CA TYR A 146 -6.47 -7.96 -10.93
C TYR A 146 -4.97 -7.72 -11.18
N PHE A 147 -4.25 -8.71 -11.69
CA PHE A 147 -2.80 -8.63 -11.90
C PHE A 147 -2.45 -9.09 -13.32
N GLN A 148 -1.69 -8.26 -14.04
CA GLN A 148 -1.24 -8.57 -15.38
C GLN A 148 0.02 -9.47 -15.36
N GLY A 149 -0.17 -10.73 -15.07
CA GLY A 149 0.90 -11.72 -14.95
C GLY A 149 1.10 -12.24 -13.54
N PRO A 150 2.22 -12.91 -13.24
CA PRO A 150 2.54 -13.37 -11.90
C PRO A 150 2.79 -12.17 -10.97
N VAL A 151 2.44 -12.32 -9.69
CA VAL A 151 2.88 -11.35 -8.68
C VAL A 151 4.37 -11.59 -8.39
N PRO A 152 5.24 -10.60 -8.61
CA PRO A 152 6.68 -10.79 -8.50
C PRO A 152 7.14 -10.91 -7.04
N VAL A 153 8.33 -11.47 -6.85
CA VAL A 153 9.08 -11.43 -5.60
C VAL A 153 10.38 -10.62 -5.82
N THR A 154 10.81 -9.87 -4.82
CA THR A 154 12.07 -9.12 -4.88
C THR A 154 13.28 -10.07 -4.81
N GLU A 155 14.43 -9.58 -5.18
CA GLU A 155 15.69 -10.19 -4.75
C GLU A 155 15.82 -10.08 -3.22
N ARG A 156 16.63 -10.97 -2.60
CA ARG A 156 17.01 -10.83 -1.20
C ARG A 156 17.80 -9.56 -0.99
N LEU A 157 17.55 -8.88 0.11
CA LEU A 157 18.43 -7.80 0.54
C LEU A 157 19.81 -8.36 0.89
N SER A 158 20.85 -7.63 0.51
CA SER A 158 22.23 -7.93 0.91
C SER A 158 22.46 -7.65 2.40
N GLU A 159 23.53 -8.20 2.98
CA GLU A 159 23.91 -7.92 4.36
C GLU A 159 24.11 -6.42 4.63
N ALA A 160 24.62 -5.66 3.65
CA ALA A 160 24.83 -4.23 3.78
C ALA A 160 23.50 -3.45 3.81
N GLU A 161 22.53 -3.83 2.98
CA GLU A 161 21.17 -3.25 2.96
C GLU A 161 20.42 -3.57 4.27
N ILE A 162 20.56 -4.80 4.79
CA ILE A 162 19.95 -5.20 6.07
C ILE A 162 20.57 -4.45 7.27
N ALA A 163 21.89 -4.23 7.24
CA ALA A 163 22.59 -3.51 8.31
C ALA A 163 22.43 -1.99 8.23
N GLY A 164 21.97 -1.47 7.10
CA GLY A 164 21.69 -0.05 6.84
C GLY A 164 20.29 0.38 7.26
N ASP A 165 19.64 1.17 6.42
CA ASP A 165 18.25 1.57 6.61
C ASP A 165 17.34 0.51 5.95
N TYR A 166 17.03 -0.54 6.71
CA TYR A 166 16.32 -1.75 6.24
C TYR A 166 14.99 -1.43 5.55
N GLU A 167 14.21 -0.53 6.12
CA GLU A 167 12.90 -0.18 5.54
C GLU A 167 13.02 0.64 4.26
N LEU A 168 14.01 1.52 4.17
CA LEU A 168 14.34 2.26 2.95
C LEU A 168 14.83 1.30 1.85
N GLU A 169 15.75 0.40 2.19
CA GLU A 169 16.29 -0.58 1.25
C GLU A 169 15.24 -1.59 0.79
N THR A 170 14.26 -1.92 1.63
CA THR A 170 13.09 -2.70 1.24
C THR A 170 12.30 -1.97 0.15
N GLY A 171 12.05 -0.67 0.31
CA GLY A 171 11.41 0.16 -0.72
C GLY A 171 12.21 0.20 -2.01
N ALA A 172 13.53 0.38 -1.92
CA ALA A 172 14.43 0.39 -3.06
C ALA A 172 14.43 -0.96 -3.81
N ALA A 173 14.41 -2.10 -3.09
CA ALA A 173 14.34 -3.44 -3.69
C ALA A 173 13.02 -3.65 -4.46
N ILE A 174 11.90 -3.17 -3.91
CA ILE A 174 10.61 -3.16 -4.60
C ILE A 174 10.71 -2.34 -5.90
N CYS A 175 11.25 -1.12 -5.83
CA CYS A 175 11.42 -0.26 -7.00
C CYS A 175 12.32 -0.89 -8.07
N ARG A 176 13.42 -1.56 -7.68
CA ARG A 176 14.28 -2.31 -8.60
C ARG A 176 13.52 -3.45 -9.29
N THR A 177 12.68 -4.18 -8.56
CA THR A 177 11.84 -5.26 -9.11
C THR A 177 10.89 -4.72 -10.18
N PHE A 178 10.39 -3.51 -10.01
CA PHE A 178 9.46 -2.85 -10.94
C PHE A 178 10.13 -2.02 -12.04
N ALA A 179 11.46 -2.03 -12.16
CA ALA A 179 12.17 -1.26 -13.20
C ALA A 179 11.69 -1.54 -14.65
N LYS A 180 11.09 -2.72 -14.89
CA LYS A 180 10.54 -3.14 -16.19
C LYS A 180 9.09 -3.62 -16.13
N LEU A 181 8.44 -3.46 -14.99
CA LEU A 181 7.05 -3.83 -14.76
C LEU A 181 6.20 -2.56 -14.55
N ASP A 182 4.94 -2.62 -14.96
CA ASP A 182 4.01 -1.53 -14.71
C ASP A 182 3.33 -1.72 -13.34
N PRO A 183 3.60 -0.84 -12.35
CA PRO A 183 2.99 -0.93 -11.03
C PRO A 183 1.47 -0.72 -11.03
N ASN A 184 0.90 -0.11 -12.08
CA ASN A 184 -0.55 0.03 -12.19
C ASN A 184 -1.22 -1.28 -12.65
N SER A 185 -0.50 -2.10 -13.39
CA SER A 185 -1.00 -3.38 -13.92
C SER A 185 -0.72 -4.55 -12.97
N ILE A 186 0.28 -4.43 -12.09
CA ILE A 186 0.61 -5.43 -11.05
C ILE A 186 0.76 -4.67 -9.72
N PRO A 187 -0.36 -4.32 -9.05
CA PRO A 187 -0.33 -3.49 -7.85
C PRO A 187 0.04 -4.27 -6.56
N ALA A 188 1.00 -5.18 -6.65
CA ALA A 188 1.48 -6.00 -5.54
C ALA A 188 2.89 -6.55 -5.79
N VAL A 189 3.61 -6.82 -4.70
CA VAL A 189 4.92 -7.48 -4.70
C VAL A 189 5.08 -8.30 -3.43
N LEU A 190 5.88 -9.35 -3.50
CA LEU A 190 6.38 -10.09 -2.35
C LEU A 190 7.81 -9.62 -2.06
N VAL A 191 8.11 -9.26 -0.82
CA VAL A 191 9.49 -9.01 -0.39
C VAL A 191 10.08 -10.34 0.09
N ALA A 192 11.17 -10.77 -0.54
CA ALA A 192 11.81 -12.06 -0.28
C ALA A 192 12.15 -12.23 1.21
N GLY A 193 11.71 -13.35 1.79
CA GLY A 193 11.90 -13.67 3.21
C GLY A 193 11.13 -12.79 4.20
N HIS A 194 10.25 -11.89 3.71
CA HIS A 194 9.49 -10.98 4.56
C HIS A 194 7.97 -11.16 4.34
N ALA A 195 7.36 -10.32 3.51
CA ALA A 195 5.90 -10.28 3.38
C ALA A 195 5.47 -9.39 2.18
N PRO A 196 4.17 -9.35 1.82
CA PRO A 196 3.69 -8.56 0.69
C PRO A 196 3.55 -7.07 0.98
N PHE A 197 3.74 -6.28 -0.08
CA PHE A 197 3.26 -4.90 -0.21
C PHE A 197 2.28 -4.80 -1.38
N CYS A 198 1.21 -4.04 -1.18
CA CYS A 198 0.22 -3.74 -2.19
C CYS A 198 0.00 -2.24 -2.28
N TRP A 199 -0.43 -1.75 -3.42
CA TRP A 199 -0.73 -0.32 -3.60
C TRP A 199 -1.95 -0.13 -4.50
N GLY A 200 -2.38 1.12 -4.61
CA GLY A 200 -3.52 1.49 -5.45
C GLY A 200 -3.70 3.01 -5.50
N ALA A 201 -4.73 3.47 -6.21
CA ALA A 201 -5.02 4.89 -6.37
C ALA A 201 -5.48 5.59 -5.06
N SER A 202 -5.76 4.81 -4.00
CA SER A 202 -6.14 5.31 -2.67
C SER A 202 -5.79 4.28 -1.59
N ALA A 203 -5.84 4.66 -0.32
CA ALA A 203 -5.68 3.74 0.81
C ALA A 203 -6.67 2.56 0.74
N ALA A 204 -7.92 2.83 0.40
CA ALA A 204 -8.95 1.80 0.22
C ALA A 204 -8.61 0.84 -0.93
N ALA A 205 -8.08 1.35 -2.06
CA ALA A 205 -7.66 0.52 -3.19
C ALA A 205 -6.46 -0.37 -2.83
N ALA A 206 -5.50 0.15 -2.06
CA ALA A 206 -4.35 -0.63 -1.58
C ALA A 206 -4.79 -1.77 -0.66
N ALA A 207 -5.67 -1.51 0.31
CA ALA A 207 -6.25 -2.52 1.19
C ALA A 207 -7.06 -3.57 0.39
N HIS A 208 -7.85 -3.14 -0.61
CA HIS A 208 -8.57 -4.05 -1.50
C HIS A 208 -7.61 -4.98 -2.26
N ASN A 209 -6.53 -4.45 -2.83
CA ASN A 209 -5.54 -5.24 -3.54
C ASN A 209 -4.82 -6.24 -2.60
N ALA A 210 -4.58 -5.88 -1.34
CA ALA A 210 -4.03 -6.80 -0.34
C ALA A 210 -4.98 -7.97 -0.05
N VAL A 211 -6.30 -7.71 0.05
CA VAL A 211 -7.33 -8.76 0.21
C VAL A 211 -7.33 -9.71 -0.98
N ILE A 212 -7.28 -9.16 -2.20
CA ILE A 212 -7.24 -9.97 -3.42
C ILE A 212 -5.94 -10.76 -3.52
N LEU A 213 -4.80 -10.14 -3.18
CA LEU A 213 -3.50 -10.82 -3.19
C LEU A 213 -3.52 -12.05 -2.28
N GLU A 214 -3.99 -11.91 -1.04
CA GLU A 214 -4.08 -13.03 -0.10
C GLU A 214 -4.99 -14.15 -0.64
N TYR A 215 -6.13 -13.76 -1.24
CA TYR A 215 -7.06 -14.73 -1.80
C TYR A 215 -6.46 -15.51 -2.97
N VAL A 216 -5.78 -14.85 -3.92
CA VAL A 216 -5.15 -15.54 -5.06
C VAL A 216 -3.90 -16.32 -4.63
N ALA A 217 -3.14 -15.85 -3.64
CA ALA A 217 -2.02 -16.58 -3.04
C ALA A 217 -2.49 -17.91 -2.43
N ARG A 218 -3.59 -17.89 -1.68
CA ARG A 218 -4.22 -19.09 -1.11
C ARG A 218 -4.69 -20.05 -2.20
N MET A 219 -5.39 -19.54 -3.22
CA MET A 219 -5.81 -20.37 -4.35
C MET A 219 -4.63 -21.02 -5.07
N ALA A 220 -3.53 -20.29 -5.28
CA ALA A 220 -2.33 -20.83 -5.91
C ALA A 220 -1.71 -21.97 -5.09
N CYS A 221 -1.62 -21.83 -3.76
CA CYS A 221 -1.19 -22.91 -2.86
C CYS A 221 -2.08 -24.15 -3.02
N HIS A 222 -3.40 -24.00 -2.96
CA HIS A 222 -4.32 -25.12 -3.11
C HIS A 222 -4.27 -25.73 -4.52
N THR A 223 -4.10 -24.94 -5.56
CA THR A 223 -3.94 -25.45 -6.94
C THR A 223 -2.75 -26.39 -7.03
N LEU A 224 -1.59 -25.98 -6.49
CA LEU A 224 -0.38 -26.80 -6.48
C LEU A 224 -0.50 -28.03 -5.55
N ALA A 225 -1.24 -27.91 -4.43
CA ALA A 225 -1.52 -29.05 -3.56
C ALA A 225 -2.42 -30.09 -4.24
N ILE A 226 -3.33 -29.69 -5.12
CA ILE A 226 -4.20 -30.59 -5.90
C ILE A 226 -3.43 -31.20 -7.09
N ASN A 227 -2.65 -30.37 -7.79
CA ASN A 227 -1.87 -30.79 -8.94
C ASN A 227 -0.56 -29.99 -9.02
N THR A 228 0.56 -30.62 -8.68
CA THR A 228 1.90 -30.02 -8.69
C THR A 228 2.38 -29.63 -10.08
N GLU A 229 1.80 -30.23 -11.14
CA GLU A 229 2.14 -29.95 -12.54
C GLU A 229 1.22 -28.87 -13.17
N SER A 230 0.43 -28.16 -12.35
CA SER A 230 -0.44 -27.07 -12.82
C SER A 230 0.36 -26.01 -13.55
N ARG A 231 -0.15 -25.57 -14.70
CA ARG A 231 0.49 -24.55 -15.54
C ARG A 231 -0.23 -23.20 -15.39
N PRO A 232 0.48 -22.08 -15.50
CA PRO A 232 -0.14 -20.76 -15.57
C PRO A 232 -1.19 -20.69 -16.69
N LEU A 233 -2.15 -19.79 -16.51
CA LEU A 233 -3.22 -19.51 -17.46
C LEU A 233 -2.66 -19.16 -18.84
N ALA A 234 -3.28 -19.65 -19.91
CA ALA A 234 -2.91 -19.27 -21.26
C ALA A 234 -3.04 -17.75 -21.44
N ARG A 235 -2.08 -17.15 -22.15
CA ARG A 235 -1.95 -15.70 -22.31
C ARG A 235 -3.24 -15.07 -22.86
N GLU A 236 -3.87 -15.69 -23.82
CA GLU A 236 -5.09 -15.19 -24.47
C GLU A 236 -6.25 -15.08 -23.48
N LEU A 237 -6.37 -16.07 -22.58
CA LEU A 237 -7.42 -16.06 -21.54
C LEU A 237 -7.07 -15.06 -20.43
N HIS A 238 -5.78 -14.97 -20.04
CA HIS A 238 -5.29 -13.96 -19.12
C HIS A 238 -5.62 -12.55 -19.63
N ASP A 239 -5.19 -12.22 -20.85
CA ASP A 239 -5.37 -10.90 -21.45
C ASP A 239 -6.86 -10.56 -21.61
N LYS A 240 -7.69 -11.54 -21.98
CA LYS A 240 -9.14 -11.38 -22.04
C LYS A 240 -9.73 -10.92 -20.70
N HIS A 241 -9.29 -11.54 -19.58
CA HIS A 241 -9.79 -11.22 -18.25
C HIS A 241 -9.25 -9.89 -17.75
N PHE A 242 -7.96 -9.62 -17.90
CA PHE A 242 -7.37 -8.36 -17.49
C PHE A 242 -7.98 -7.17 -18.23
N LEU A 243 -8.02 -7.24 -19.57
CA LEU A 243 -8.46 -6.12 -20.41
C LEU A 243 -9.97 -5.83 -20.28
N ARG A 244 -10.82 -6.82 -19.91
CA ARG A 244 -12.25 -6.54 -19.69
C ARG A 244 -12.50 -5.60 -18.51
N LYS A 245 -11.54 -5.49 -17.54
CA LYS A 245 -11.61 -4.61 -16.37
C LYS A 245 -10.74 -3.36 -16.51
N HIS A 246 -9.55 -3.50 -17.10
CA HIS A 246 -8.52 -2.47 -17.10
C HIS A 246 -8.20 -1.92 -18.49
N GLY A 247 -8.73 -2.53 -19.55
CA GLY A 247 -8.49 -2.11 -20.93
C GLY A 247 -9.25 -0.84 -21.31
N ARG A 248 -8.82 -0.21 -22.42
CA ARG A 248 -9.50 0.97 -23.00
C ARG A 248 -11.00 0.75 -23.23
N ASN A 249 -11.41 -0.48 -23.55
CA ASN A 249 -12.79 -0.88 -23.80
C ASN A 249 -13.31 -1.78 -22.66
N ALA A 250 -12.98 -1.46 -21.41
CA ALA A 250 -13.45 -2.21 -20.25
C ALA A 250 -14.99 -2.24 -20.23
N TYR A 251 -15.55 -3.44 -20.01
CA TYR A 251 -17.01 -3.66 -20.01
C TYR A 251 -17.50 -4.41 -18.77
N TYR A 252 -16.59 -4.73 -17.83
CA TYR A 252 -16.96 -5.42 -16.61
C TYR A 252 -17.50 -4.43 -15.55
N GLY A 253 -18.62 -4.79 -14.95
CA GLY A 253 -19.29 -3.99 -13.92
C GLY A 253 -20.51 -3.23 -14.47
N GLN A 254 -21.08 -2.37 -13.63
CA GLN A 254 -22.20 -1.53 -14.02
C GLN A 254 -21.71 -0.32 -14.83
N VAL A 255 -22.50 0.09 -15.81
CA VAL A 255 -22.26 1.35 -16.53
C VAL A 255 -22.35 2.49 -15.51
N LYS A 256 -21.30 3.29 -15.38
CA LYS A 256 -21.38 4.51 -14.58
C LYS A 256 -22.46 5.39 -15.23
N SER A 257 -23.58 5.61 -14.54
CA SER A 257 -24.54 6.64 -14.93
C SER A 257 -23.81 7.97 -14.99
N GLN A 258 -23.85 8.61 -16.15
CA GLN A 258 -23.27 9.93 -16.39
C GLN A 258 -24.00 10.99 -15.57
#